data_648815c2ddfb7cd9b30a7e59e0f0ab70
#
_entry.id   648815c2ddfb7cd9b30a7e59e0f0ab70
#
_cell.length_a   1.000
_cell.length_b   1.000
_cell.length_c   1.000
_cell.angle_alpha   90.00
_cell.angle_beta   90.00
_cell.angle_gamma   90.00
#
_symmetry.space_group_name_H-M   'P 1'
#
loop_
_entity.id
_entity.type
_entity.pdbx_description
1 polymer ?
#
loop_
_entity_poly.entity_id
_entity_poly.type
_entity_poly.pdbx_seq_one_letter_code
_entity_poly.pdbx_strand_id
1 'polypeptide(L)'
;MRRRGPHRTAGGAARRLPNFDALGKHVYTLRNLEDSQALVPVLQSGRRIVLIGGGVIGLELASSARFKECQGTVIEMGPMVMGRCSPRILSEFLLEQQRLAGIDVRLETKIADCKLDGEEVVITLEGGEELRADAVVYGIGIVPNAQLAVEAGLDV
;
A
#
# COMPACT_ATOMS: atom_id res chain seq x y z
N MET A 1 30.70 -19.72 22.83
CA MET A 1 29.23 -19.56 22.96
C MET A 1 28.77 -18.61 21.84
N ARG A 2 28.24 -19.12 20.71
CA ARG A 2 27.74 -18.28 19.61
C ARG A 2 26.43 -17.64 20.06
N ARG A 3 26.38 -16.32 20.14
CA ARG A 3 25.11 -15.60 20.30
C ARG A 3 24.24 -15.89 19.06
N ARG A 4 23.20 -16.67 19.23
CA ARG A 4 22.13 -16.80 18.21
C ARG A 4 21.49 -15.43 18.10
N GLY A 5 21.47 -14.89 16.88
CA GLY A 5 20.73 -13.65 16.59
C GLY A 5 19.25 -13.79 16.94
N PRO A 6 18.49 -12.70 17.04
CA PRO A 6 17.08 -12.76 17.39
C PRO A 6 16.35 -13.61 16.33
N HIS A 7 15.87 -14.79 16.75
CA HIS A 7 15.00 -15.61 15.91
C HIS A 7 13.66 -14.87 15.80
N ARG A 8 13.36 -14.35 14.62
CA ARG A 8 12.03 -13.81 14.32
C ARG A 8 11.08 -14.99 14.12
N THR A 9 10.39 -15.38 15.18
CA THR A 9 9.44 -16.50 15.20
C THR A 9 8.02 -16.09 14.81
N ALA A 10 7.78 -14.80 14.52
CA ALA A 10 6.48 -14.25 14.18
C ALA A 10 6.63 -13.04 13.24
N GLY A 11 5.50 -12.50 12.75
CA GLY A 11 5.45 -11.35 11.85
C GLY A 11 5.32 -11.71 10.38
N GLY A 12 5.69 -10.78 9.50
CA GLY A 12 5.63 -10.95 8.05
C GLY A 12 6.31 -9.78 7.35
N ALA A 13 6.69 -9.99 6.10
CA ALA A 13 7.17 -8.96 5.20
C ALA A 13 6.00 -8.32 4.43
N ALA A 14 6.12 -7.05 4.06
CA ALA A 14 5.17 -6.43 3.16
C ALA A 14 5.13 -7.19 1.82
N ARG A 15 3.93 -7.48 1.33
CA ARG A 15 3.77 -8.02 -0.01
C ARG A 15 4.13 -6.95 -1.04
N ARG A 16 4.85 -7.33 -2.10
CA ARG A 16 5.34 -6.42 -3.12
C ARG A 16 4.84 -6.84 -4.51
N LEU A 17 4.85 -5.90 -5.45
CA LEU A 17 4.56 -6.14 -6.85
C LEU A 17 5.86 -5.94 -7.65
N PRO A 18 6.41 -6.99 -8.29
CA PRO A 18 7.73 -6.92 -8.94
C PRO A 18 7.85 -5.80 -9.98
N ASN A 19 6.78 -5.52 -10.73
CA ASN A 19 6.78 -4.46 -11.74
C ASN A 19 7.02 -3.07 -11.13
N PHE A 20 6.51 -2.83 -9.91
CA PHE A 20 6.71 -1.58 -9.20
C PHE A 20 8.08 -1.50 -8.54
N ASP A 21 8.66 -2.63 -8.12
CA ASP A 21 9.97 -2.66 -7.47
C ASP A 21 11.08 -2.11 -8.40
N ALA A 22 10.89 -2.21 -9.72
CA ALA A 22 11.78 -1.63 -10.73
C ALA A 22 11.77 -0.07 -10.72
N LEU A 23 10.75 0.56 -10.11
CA LEU A 23 10.64 2.02 -10.01
C LEU A 23 11.46 2.62 -8.85
N GLY A 24 12.15 1.79 -8.08
CA GLY A 24 13.18 2.16 -7.09
C GLY A 24 12.67 3.13 -6.01
N LYS A 25 13.28 4.31 -5.94
CA LYS A 25 13.04 5.32 -4.88
C LYS A 25 11.63 5.91 -4.82
N HIS A 26 10.78 5.63 -5.81
CA HIS A 26 9.40 6.14 -5.87
C HIS A 26 8.38 5.19 -5.25
N VAL A 27 8.84 4.03 -4.77
CA VAL A 27 7.98 2.96 -4.26
C VAL A 27 8.27 2.66 -2.81
N TYR A 28 7.25 2.66 -1.99
CA TYR A 28 7.33 2.53 -0.54
C TYR A 28 6.43 1.42 -0.02
N THR A 29 6.80 0.90 1.13
CA THR A 29 5.96 0.06 1.99
C THR A 29 5.75 0.75 3.33
N LEU A 30 4.81 0.29 4.14
CA LEU A 30 4.67 0.72 5.53
C LEU A 30 4.52 -0.52 6.41
N ARG A 31 5.63 -0.97 7.00
CA ARG A 31 5.66 -2.16 7.84
C ARG A 31 6.41 -1.95 9.16
N ASN A 32 7.41 -1.11 9.16
CA ASN A 32 8.29 -0.87 10.29
C ASN A 32 8.57 0.64 10.46
N LEU A 33 9.41 0.99 11.44
CA LEU A 33 9.75 2.38 11.74
C LEU A 33 10.54 3.02 10.61
N GLU A 34 11.45 2.28 10.00
CA GLU A 34 12.30 2.74 8.89
C GLU A 34 11.44 3.10 7.67
N ASP A 35 10.44 2.26 7.36
CA ASP A 35 9.47 2.55 6.30
C ASP A 35 8.71 3.87 6.58
N SER A 36 8.25 4.05 7.82
CA SER A 36 7.56 5.27 8.24
C SER A 36 8.47 6.50 8.11
N GLN A 37 9.71 6.40 8.55
CA GLN A 37 10.69 7.50 8.43
C GLN A 37 10.98 7.85 6.97
N ALA A 38 11.03 6.86 6.08
CA ALA A 38 11.19 7.09 4.64
C ALA A 38 9.98 7.79 4.01
N LEU A 39 8.77 7.54 4.52
CA LEU A 39 7.54 8.15 4.01
C LEU A 39 7.34 9.60 4.48
N VAL A 40 7.79 9.97 5.68
CA VAL A 40 7.59 11.33 6.23
C VAL A 40 8.03 12.44 5.26
N PRO A 41 9.23 12.42 4.65
CA PRO A 41 9.65 13.46 3.71
C PRO A 41 8.93 13.41 2.36
N VAL A 42 8.23 12.32 2.06
CA VAL A 42 7.48 12.14 0.80
C VAL A 42 6.08 12.76 0.89
N LEU A 43 5.47 12.70 2.07
CA LEU A 43 4.13 13.24 2.33
C LEU A 43 4.20 14.76 2.54
N GLN A 44 4.24 15.51 1.45
CA GLN A 44 4.30 16.98 1.44
C GLN A 44 3.12 17.54 0.65
N SER A 45 2.70 18.76 1.02
CA SER A 45 1.61 19.46 0.36
C SER A 45 1.75 19.49 -1.17
N GLY A 46 0.64 19.21 -1.84
CA GLY A 46 0.55 19.18 -3.30
C GLY A 46 1.07 17.90 -3.98
N ARG A 47 1.78 17.01 -3.26
CA ARG A 47 2.28 15.76 -3.83
C ARG A 47 1.14 14.76 -4.11
N ARG A 48 1.26 14.05 -5.22
CA ARG A 48 0.33 12.99 -5.64
C ARG A 48 0.83 11.63 -5.13
N ILE A 49 0.06 11.03 -4.25
CA ILE A 49 0.40 9.75 -3.62
C ILE A 49 -0.62 8.70 -4.07
N VAL A 50 -0.16 7.66 -4.73
CA VAL A 50 -1.01 6.51 -5.08
C VAL A 50 -0.77 5.39 -4.08
N LEU A 51 -1.87 4.92 -3.49
CA LEU A 51 -1.89 3.80 -2.54
C LEU A 51 -2.51 2.59 -3.22
N ILE A 52 -1.77 1.49 -3.27
CA ILE A 52 -2.24 0.23 -3.85
C ILE A 52 -2.75 -0.66 -2.73
N GLY A 53 -4.06 -0.89 -2.70
CA GLY A 53 -4.80 -1.64 -1.71
C GLY A 53 -5.63 -0.77 -0.77
N GLY A 54 -6.93 -1.01 -0.74
CA GLY A 54 -7.93 -0.35 0.13
C GLY A 54 -8.11 -1.03 1.48
N GLY A 55 -7.07 -1.67 2.02
CA GLY A 55 -7.05 -2.24 3.37
C GLY A 55 -6.76 -1.20 4.45
N VAL A 56 -6.58 -1.65 5.72
CA VAL A 56 -6.32 -0.79 6.89
C VAL A 56 -5.19 0.19 6.62
N ILE A 57 -3.99 -0.32 6.29
CA ILE A 57 -2.80 0.51 6.08
C ILE A 57 -3.01 1.50 4.93
N GLY A 58 -3.64 1.08 3.83
CA GLY A 58 -3.92 1.94 2.68
C GLY A 58 -4.82 3.12 3.05
N LEU A 59 -5.93 2.88 3.76
CA LEU A 59 -6.87 3.94 4.16
C LEU A 59 -6.29 4.87 5.23
N GLU A 60 -5.56 4.34 6.23
CA GLU A 60 -4.91 5.15 7.25
C GLU A 60 -3.83 6.06 6.64
N LEU A 61 -3.04 5.51 5.71
CA LEU A 61 -2.01 6.30 5.04
C LEU A 61 -2.62 7.33 4.06
N ALA A 62 -3.73 7.00 3.38
CA ALA A 62 -4.47 7.95 2.57
C ALA A 62 -4.97 9.13 3.39
N SER A 63 -5.55 8.86 4.58
CA SER A 63 -5.96 9.89 5.52
C SER A 63 -4.78 10.73 6.02
N SER A 64 -3.65 10.10 6.33
CA SER A 64 -2.42 10.78 6.74
C SER A 64 -1.84 11.66 5.63
N ALA A 65 -1.84 11.18 4.39
CA ALA A 65 -1.42 11.93 3.21
C ALA A 65 -2.34 13.14 3.01
N ARG A 66 -3.65 12.95 3.13
CA ARG A 66 -4.63 14.06 3.03
C ARG A 66 -4.45 15.09 4.13
N PHE A 67 -4.18 14.66 5.37
CA PHE A 67 -3.86 15.57 6.48
C PHE A 67 -2.61 16.42 6.19
N LYS A 68 -1.66 15.89 5.41
CA LYS A 68 -0.47 16.59 4.92
C LYS A 68 -0.71 17.33 3.60
N GLU A 69 -1.98 17.51 3.21
CA GLU A 69 -2.40 18.22 1.99
C GLU A 69 -1.89 17.56 0.68
N CYS A 70 -1.57 16.27 0.71
CA CYS A 70 -1.29 15.51 -0.49
C CYS A 70 -2.59 15.23 -1.27
N GLN A 71 -2.44 14.98 -2.56
CA GLN A 71 -3.49 14.42 -3.42
C GLN A 71 -3.40 12.88 -3.33
N GLY A 72 -4.33 12.25 -2.61
CA GLY A 72 -4.34 10.81 -2.38
C GLY A 72 -5.26 10.08 -3.34
N THR A 73 -4.75 9.04 -4.01
CA THR A 73 -5.55 8.09 -4.79
C THR A 73 -5.36 6.69 -4.23
N VAL A 74 -6.44 5.99 -3.90
CA VAL A 74 -6.43 4.59 -3.46
C VAL A 74 -6.95 3.72 -4.60
N ILE A 75 -6.15 2.72 -5.02
CA ILE A 75 -6.55 1.72 -6.02
C ILE A 75 -6.83 0.41 -5.29
N GLU A 76 -8.07 -0.09 -5.38
CA GLU A 76 -8.50 -1.36 -4.80
C GLU A 76 -9.11 -2.25 -5.91
N MET A 77 -8.60 -3.48 -6.03
CA MET A 77 -9.11 -4.44 -7.02
C MET A 77 -10.46 -5.02 -6.65
N GLY A 78 -10.76 -5.05 -5.35
CA GLY A 78 -12.03 -5.58 -4.85
C GLY A 78 -13.18 -4.57 -4.96
N PRO A 79 -14.42 -5.06 -4.75
CA PRO A 79 -15.63 -4.23 -4.82
C PRO A 79 -15.84 -3.34 -3.59
N MET A 80 -14.99 -3.46 -2.56
CA MET A 80 -15.12 -2.66 -1.33
C MET A 80 -13.78 -2.46 -0.65
N VAL A 81 -13.61 -1.36 0.05
CA VAL A 81 -12.48 -1.15 0.97
C VAL A 81 -12.62 -2.08 2.18
N MET A 82 -11.48 -2.44 2.80
CA MET A 82 -11.47 -3.34 3.98
C MET A 82 -12.15 -4.70 3.77
N GLY A 83 -12.36 -5.15 2.53
CA GLY A 83 -13.20 -6.29 2.18
C GLY A 83 -12.83 -7.63 2.83
N ARG A 84 -11.61 -7.76 3.38
CA ARG A 84 -11.15 -8.98 4.06
C ARG A 84 -11.39 -8.98 5.58
N CYS A 85 -11.68 -7.83 6.18
CA CYS A 85 -11.68 -7.69 7.64
C CYS A 85 -12.83 -6.82 8.17
N SER A 86 -13.75 -6.38 7.30
CA SER A 86 -14.84 -5.50 7.69
C SER A 86 -16.19 -5.94 7.10
N PRO A 87 -17.29 -5.85 7.86
CA PRO A 87 -18.61 -6.01 7.29
C PRO A 87 -18.92 -4.88 6.30
N ARG A 88 -19.80 -5.19 5.34
CA ARG A 88 -20.12 -4.30 4.22
C ARG A 88 -20.53 -2.88 4.66
N ILE A 89 -21.37 -2.78 5.67
CA ILE A 89 -21.87 -1.49 6.17
C ILE A 89 -20.74 -0.57 6.67
N LEU A 90 -19.70 -1.14 7.30
CA LEU A 90 -18.54 -0.38 7.75
C LEU A 90 -17.64 -0.01 6.56
N SER A 91 -17.49 -0.91 5.59
CA SER A 91 -16.73 -0.62 4.35
C SER A 91 -17.35 0.53 3.57
N GLU A 92 -18.67 0.55 3.43
CA GLU A 92 -19.41 1.62 2.76
C GLU A 92 -19.27 2.96 3.50
N PHE A 93 -19.39 2.94 4.82
CA PHE A 93 -19.15 4.13 5.66
C PHE A 93 -17.72 4.67 5.50
N LEU A 94 -16.69 3.81 5.60
CA LEU A 94 -15.30 4.21 5.45
C LEU A 94 -15.01 4.77 4.06
N LEU A 95 -15.55 4.14 3.01
CA LEU A 95 -15.45 4.62 1.64
C LEU A 95 -15.99 6.04 1.50
N GLU A 96 -17.18 6.27 2.05
CA GLU A 96 -17.80 7.60 2.04
C GLU A 96 -16.94 8.63 2.76
N GLN A 97 -16.44 8.30 3.97
CA GLN A 97 -15.58 9.22 4.74
C GLN A 97 -14.27 9.57 3.98
N GLN A 98 -13.65 8.59 3.32
CA GLN A 98 -12.46 8.83 2.50
C GLN A 98 -12.76 9.80 1.35
N ARG A 99 -13.87 9.59 0.65
CA ARG A 99 -14.30 10.46 -0.46
C ARG A 99 -14.66 11.86 -0.01
N LEU A 100 -15.38 12.00 1.11
CA LEU A 100 -15.70 13.30 1.71
C LEU A 100 -14.42 14.06 2.14
N ALA A 101 -13.39 13.35 2.57
CA ALA A 101 -12.08 13.94 2.85
C ALA A 101 -11.30 14.35 1.59
N GLY A 102 -11.83 14.09 0.38
CA GLY A 102 -11.20 14.44 -0.88
C GLY A 102 -10.15 13.42 -1.37
N ILE A 103 -10.22 12.18 -0.90
CA ILE A 103 -9.38 11.07 -1.38
C ILE A 103 -10.10 10.40 -2.56
N ASP A 104 -9.40 10.23 -3.68
CA ASP A 104 -9.91 9.47 -4.83
C ASP A 104 -9.80 7.97 -4.56
N VAL A 105 -10.93 7.31 -4.27
CA VAL A 105 -10.97 5.86 -4.02
C VAL A 105 -11.60 5.15 -5.20
N ARG A 106 -10.79 4.34 -5.87
CA ARG A 106 -11.13 3.56 -7.06
C ARG A 106 -11.24 2.09 -6.72
N LEU A 107 -12.46 1.61 -6.67
CA LEU A 107 -12.79 0.19 -6.46
C LEU A 107 -12.80 -0.55 -7.81
N GLU A 108 -12.73 -1.88 -7.75
CA GLU A 108 -12.77 -2.76 -8.93
C GLU A 108 -11.76 -2.35 -10.00
N THR A 109 -10.65 -1.72 -9.57
CA THR A 109 -9.67 -1.11 -10.44
C THR A 109 -8.37 -1.90 -10.41
N LYS A 110 -7.93 -2.34 -11.57
CA LYS A 110 -6.70 -3.10 -11.74
C LYS A 110 -5.65 -2.28 -12.50
N ILE A 111 -4.41 -2.53 -12.15
CA ILE A 111 -3.25 -1.92 -12.77
C ILE A 111 -2.75 -2.85 -13.87
N ALA A 112 -2.65 -2.32 -15.08
CA ALA A 112 -2.12 -3.04 -16.23
C ALA A 112 -0.60 -2.91 -16.32
N ASP A 113 -0.06 -1.70 -16.08
CA ASP A 113 1.38 -1.42 -16.18
C ASP A 113 1.79 -0.23 -15.31
N CYS A 114 3.10 -0.08 -15.11
CA CYS A 114 3.68 1.10 -14.47
C CYS A 114 5.09 1.38 -15.03
N LYS A 115 5.42 2.65 -15.17
CA LYS A 115 6.73 3.11 -15.67
C LYS A 115 7.14 4.41 -14.99
N LEU A 116 8.42 4.76 -15.10
CA LEU A 116 8.92 6.11 -14.81
C LEU A 116 8.86 6.99 -16.05
N ASP A 117 8.41 8.21 -15.84
CA ASP A 117 8.47 9.31 -16.81
C ASP A 117 9.12 10.51 -16.12
N GLY A 118 10.44 10.64 -16.27
CA GLY A 118 11.25 11.56 -15.46
C GLY A 118 11.26 11.17 -13.98
N GLU A 119 10.78 12.05 -13.12
CA GLU A 119 10.65 11.82 -11.67
C GLU A 119 9.22 11.42 -11.25
N GLU A 120 8.35 11.12 -12.20
CA GLU A 120 6.98 10.72 -11.94
C GLU A 120 6.77 9.24 -12.23
N VAL A 121 5.93 8.61 -11.44
CA VAL A 121 5.42 7.27 -11.75
C VAL A 121 4.14 7.42 -12.57
N VAL A 122 4.11 6.78 -13.72
CA VAL A 122 2.89 6.66 -14.55
C VAL A 122 2.34 5.25 -14.36
N ILE A 123 1.12 5.17 -13.86
CA ILE A 123 0.38 3.92 -13.63
C ILE A 123 -0.72 3.83 -14.68
N THR A 124 -0.68 2.79 -15.51
CA THR A 124 -1.70 2.51 -16.51
C THR A 124 -2.72 1.53 -15.93
N LEU A 125 -3.98 1.90 -15.89
CA LEU A 125 -5.08 1.05 -15.44
C LEU A 125 -5.58 0.12 -16.57
N GLU A 126 -6.23 -1.01 -16.20
CA GLU A 126 -7.00 -1.80 -17.17
C GLU A 126 -8.12 -0.90 -17.75
N GLY A 127 -8.02 -0.61 -19.05
CA GLY A 127 -8.90 0.38 -19.70
C GLY A 127 -8.14 1.55 -20.31
N GLY A 128 -6.84 1.67 -20.04
CA GLY A 128 -5.93 2.60 -20.69
C GLY A 128 -5.83 3.98 -20.03
N GLU A 129 -6.56 4.23 -18.96
CA GLU A 129 -6.39 5.47 -18.17
C GLU A 129 -5.00 5.49 -17.50
N GLU A 130 -4.32 6.63 -17.54
CA GLU A 130 -3.04 6.84 -16.87
C GLU A 130 -3.21 7.74 -15.63
N LEU A 131 -2.62 7.30 -14.52
CA LEU A 131 -2.46 8.08 -13.30
C LEU A 131 -1.00 8.47 -13.12
N ARG A 132 -0.74 9.72 -12.80
CA ARG A 132 0.60 10.22 -12.48
C ARG A 132 0.75 10.40 -10.98
N ALA A 133 1.85 9.90 -10.43
CA ALA A 133 2.16 9.95 -9.01
C ALA A 133 3.62 10.35 -8.76
N ASP A 134 3.84 11.03 -7.66
CA ASP A 134 5.19 11.36 -7.18
C ASP A 134 5.74 10.24 -6.30
N ALA A 135 4.83 9.45 -5.71
CA ALA A 135 5.16 8.23 -4.97
C ALA A 135 4.01 7.23 -4.98
N VAL A 136 4.39 5.95 -4.88
CA VAL A 136 3.47 4.82 -4.76
C VAL A 136 3.73 4.09 -3.45
N VAL A 137 2.67 3.74 -2.73
CA VAL A 137 2.79 2.97 -1.48
C VAL A 137 1.94 1.71 -1.54
N TYR A 138 2.53 0.58 -1.14
CA TYR A 138 1.80 -0.70 -1.08
C TYR A 138 1.07 -0.88 0.24
N GLY A 139 -0.21 -1.24 0.14
CA GLY A 139 -1.05 -1.70 1.23
C GLY A 139 -1.72 -3.06 0.94
N ILE A 140 -1.06 -3.95 0.18
CA ILE A 140 -1.65 -5.18 -0.38
C ILE A 140 -1.51 -6.43 0.50
N GLY A 141 -1.15 -6.25 1.77
CA GLY A 141 -1.03 -7.32 2.75
C GLY A 141 0.41 -7.75 3.01
N ILE A 142 0.57 -8.90 3.65
CA ILE A 142 1.87 -9.42 4.10
C ILE A 142 2.11 -10.85 3.59
N VAL A 143 3.37 -11.23 3.59
CA VAL A 143 3.83 -12.62 3.49
C VAL A 143 4.24 -13.03 4.90
N PRO A 144 3.57 -14.01 5.54
CA PRO A 144 3.92 -14.46 6.89
C PRO A 144 5.33 -15.04 6.96
N ASN A 145 6.03 -14.85 8.08
CA ASN A 145 7.32 -15.48 8.35
C ASN A 145 7.07 -16.90 8.89
N ALA A 146 6.62 -17.81 8.02
CA ALA A 146 6.23 -19.17 8.39
C ALA A 146 7.39 -20.18 8.39
N GLN A 147 8.58 -19.80 7.95
CA GLN A 147 9.69 -20.73 7.70
C GLN A 147 10.04 -21.60 8.93
N LEU A 148 10.06 -21.02 10.12
CA LEU A 148 10.36 -21.77 11.35
C LEU A 148 9.30 -22.83 11.67
N ALA A 149 8.02 -22.53 11.36
CA ALA A 149 6.93 -23.48 11.53
C ALA A 149 7.06 -24.65 10.53
N VAL A 150 7.38 -24.34 9.27
CA VAL A 150 7.66 -25.35 8.23
C VAL A 150 8.83 -26.25 8.64
N GLU A 151 9.94 -25.66 9.10
CA GLU A 151 11.11 -26.40 9.57
C GLU A 151 10.81 -27.29 10.81
N ALA A 152 9.82 -26.90 11.60
CA ALA A 152 9.31 -27.68 12.72
C ALA A 152 8.27 -28.75 12.32
N GLY A 153 7.97 -28.88 11.03
CA GLY A 153 7.01 -29.86 10.50
C GLY A 153 5.54 -29.50 10.72
N LEU A 154 5.23 -28.20 10.94
CA LEU A 154 3.86 -27.73 11.06
C LEU A 154 3.29 -27.35 9.69
N ASP A 155 2.00 -27.60 9.50
CA ASP A 155 1.25 -27.09 8.34
C ASP A 155 0.99 -25.59 8.48
N VAL A 156 1.30 -24.80 7.43
CA VAL A 156 1.23 -23.34 7.42
C VAL A 156 0.63 -22.83 6.12
#